data_5c05b23c12ff3dd13d995165f3e82d55
#
_entry.id   5c05b23c12ff3dd13d995165f3e82d55
#
_cell.length_a   1.000
_cell.length_b   1.000
_cell.length_c   1.000
_cell.angle_alpha   90.00
_cell.angle_beta   90.00
_cell.angle_gamma   90.00
#
_symmetry.space_group_name_H-M   'P 1'
#
loop_
_entity.id
_entity.type
_entity.pdbx_description
1 polymer ?
#
loop_
_entity_poly.entity_id
_entity_poly.type
_entity_poly.pdbx_seq_one_letter_code
_entity_poly.pdbx_strand_id
1 'polypeptide(L)'
;MSIEPVASRILDRAMEGHAPAKEDCICLLEFPENSLEAGFLKVVADAVSRKRFGNKGILLGQIGVEIAPCVGECKFCSFGRQHTPFEAARMPDEEILRRAQEFTAEEDLYALFLMTMHEFDLEWLLRVVSVVRKTIPSRVQIVVNVGDFDRTQASELKHAGVNGAYHILRLREGTDTTLNPERRLATIRSIKESGMDFYYCCEPVGPEHTAREIADQIFVGIEHGCFQHAAMRRVYVPTSPLAGCGQITERRLAQVVAVVTLATLNLSAIQSIAVHEPNLLGLAAGANTIYAETGANPRDTVADTSGSRGLDMQACRKMLYESGFAALLRGDRSSVNLDHRS
;
A
#
# COMPACT_ATOMS: atom_id res chain seq x y z
N MET A 1 -6.51 35.84 -2.61
CA MET A 1 -7.21 34.58 -2.26
C MET A 1 -6.41 33.98 -1.11
N SER A 2 -7.00 33.79 0.07
CA SER A 2 -6.30 33.29 1.26
C SER A 2 -6.98 32.00 1.71
N ILE A 3 -6.20 31.01 2.18
CA ILE A 3 -6.70 29.82 2.87
C ILE A 3 -6.83 30.13 4.37
N GLU A 4 -7.49 29.25 5.10
CA GLU A 4 -7.61 29.34 6.56
C GLU A 4 -6.23 29.50 7.22
N PRO A 5 -6.05 30.42 8.17
CA PRO A 5 -4.74 30.68 8.79
C PRO A 5 -4.11 29.46 9.46
N VAL A 6 -4.91 28.55 9.99
CA VAL A 6 -4.43 27.29 10.59
C VAL A 6 -3.82 26.38 9.52
N ALA A 7 -4.47 26.24 8.37
CA ALA A 7 -3.96 25.44 7.26
C ALA A 7 -2.65 26.05 6.72
N SER A 8 -2.63 27.38 6.47
CA SER A 8 -1.40 28.07 6.03
C SER A 8 -0.23 27.78 6.94
N ARG A 9 -0.37 28.00 8.25
CA ARG A 9 0.68 27.76 9.23
C ARG A 9 1.21 26.32 9.21
N ILE A 10 0.31 25.31 9.10
CA ILE A 10 0.72 23.91 9.06
C ILE A 10 1.51 23.63 7.78
N LEU A 11 1.02 24.12 6.64
CA LEU A 11 1.65 23.90 5.34
C LEU A 11 2.99 24.62 5.19
N ASP A 12 3.11 25.84 5.70
CA ASP A 12 4.37 26.60 5.71
C ASP A 12 5.46 25.84 6.50
N ARG A 13 5.12 25.34 7.69
CA ARG A 13 6.03 24.52 8.48
C ARG A 13 6.41 23.21 7.79
N ALA A 14 5.47 22.60 7.07
CA ALA A 14 5.75 21.40 6.29
C ALA A 14 6.73 21.67 5.15
N MET A 15 6.61 22.81 4.48
CA MET A 15 7.59 23.26 3.46
C MET A 15 9.00 23.48 4.04
N GLU A 16 9.10 23.88 5.31
CA GLU A 16 10.35 23.99 6.06
C GLU A 16 10.90 22.62 6.52
N GLY A 17 10.16 21.53 6.30
CA GLY A 17 10.55 20.17 6.65
C GLY A 17 10.05 19.68 8.02
N HIS A 18 9.13 20.38 8.65
CA HIS A 18 8.54 20.00 9.93
C HIS A 18 7.24 19.21 9.74
N ALA A 19 7.24 17.95 10.16
CA ALA A 19 6.04 17.12 10.11
C ALA A 19 4.93 17.71 11.01
N PRO A 20 3.67 17.77 10.53
CA PRO A 20 2.53 18.14 11.37
C PRO A 20 2.29 17.11 12.48
N ALA A 21 1.82 17.61 13.63
CA ALA A 21 1.35 16.74 14.71
C ALA A 21 0.02 16.06 14.35
N LYS A 22 -0.40 15.06 15.13
CA LYS A 22 -1.65 14.32 14.88
C LYS A 22 -2.86 15.26 14.80
N GLU A 23 -2.98 16.23 15.69
CA GLU A 23 -4.10 17.17 15.68
C GLU A 23 -4.07 18.10 14.45
N ASP A 24 -2.89 18.49 13.98
CA ASP A 24 -2.76 19.22 12.70
C ASP A 24 -3.22 18.35 11.52
N CYS A 25 -2.89 17.05 11.53
CA CYS A 25 -3.34 16.10 10.51
C CYS A 25 -4.87 15.94 10.51
N ILE A 26 -5.49 15.88 11.69
CA ILE A 26 -6.96 15.85 11.83
C ILE A 26 -7.55 17.11 11.21
N CYS A 27 -7.05 18.29 11.56
CA CYS A 27 -7.49 19.56 10.99
C CYS A 27 -7.40 19.56 9.45
N LEU A 28 -6.28 19.09 8.88
CA LEU A 28 -6.10 19.00 7.42
C LEU A 28 -7.07 18.01 6.75
N LEU A 29 -7.49 16.95 7.46
CA LEU A 29 -8.46 15.96 6.99
C LEU A 29 -9.92 16.44 7.11
N GLU A 30 -10.22 17.43 7.96
CA GLU A 30 -11.56 17.99 8.14
C GLU A 30 -11.97 18.95 7.01
N PHE A 31 -11.01 19.53 6.29
CA PHE A 31 -11.34 20.38 5.15
C PHE A 31 -12.02 19.56 4.04
N PRO A 32 -13.06 20.14 3.40
CA PRO A 32 -13.68 19.51 2.23
C PRO A 32 -12.64 19.20 1.15
N GLU A 33 -12.72 18.03 0.53
CA GLU A 33 -11.73 17.55 -0.47
C GLU A 33 -11.56 18.45 -1.70
N ASN A 34 -12.57 19.31 -1.96
CA ASN A 34 -12.59 20.27 -3.06
C ASN A 34 -12.32 21.72 -2.61
N SER A 35 -11.99 21.94 -1.33
CA SER A 35 -11.61 23.26 -0.81
C SER A 35 -10.24 23.71 -1.31
N LEU A 36 -9.95 24.99 -1.13
CA LEU A 36 -8.61 25.54 -1.43
C LEU A 36 -7.54 24.95 -0.51
N GLU A 37 -7.87 24.75 0.77
CA GLU A 37 -6.99 24.14 1.78
C GLU A 37 -6.55 22.74 1.34
N ALA A 38 -7.50 21.89 0.93
CA ALA A 38 -7.19 20.57 0.39
C ALA A 38 -6.42 20.63 -0.94
N GLY A 39 -6.61 21.69 -1.73
CA GLY A 39 -5.79 21.97 -2.91
C GLY A 39 -4.34 22.27 -2.57
N PHE A 40 -4.10 23.24 -1.69
CA PHE A 40 -2.77 23.61 -1.24
C PHE A 40 -2.06 22.48 -0.49
N LEU A 41 -2.78 21.74 0.35
CA LEU A 41 -2.26 20.54 1.02
C LEU A 41 -1.63 19.56 0.02
N LYS A 42 -2.33 19.23 -1.06
CA LYS A 42 -1.84 18.29 -2.08
C LYS A 42 -0.62 18.83 -2.82
N VAL A 43 -0.60 20.13 -3.17
CA VAL A 43 0.53 20.77 -3.83
C VAL A 43 1.77 20.77 -2.93
N VAL A 44 1.62 21.13 -1.66
CA VAL A 44 2.72 21.13 -0.68
C VAL A 44 3.25 19.71 -0.47
N ALA A 45 2.36 18.72 -0.31
CA ALA A 45 2.75 17.33 -0.14
C ALA A 45 3.53 16.79 -1.35
N ASP A 46 3.10 17.09 -2.58
CA ASP A 46 3.84 16.71 -3.79
C ASP A 46 5.23 17.37 -3.82
N ALA A 47 5.31 18.67 -3.57
CA ALA A 47 6.57 19.41 -3.60
C ALA A 47 7.61 18.84 -2.59
N VAL A 48 7.19 18.59 -1.35
CA VAL A 48 8.09 18.04 -0.32
C VAL A 48 8.46 16.58 -0.59
N SER A 49 7.53 15.79 -1.13
CA SER A 49 7.77 14.40 -1.53
C SER A 49 8.81 14.31 -2.65
N ARG A 50 8.64 15.09 -3.71
CA ARG A 50 9.60 15.14 -4.82
C ARG A 50 11.01 15.54 -4.36
N LYS A 51 11.10 16.54 -3.50
CA LYS A 51 12.37 16.93 -2.89
C LYS A 51 12.97 15.79 -2.07
N ARG A 52 12.16 15.14 -1.23
CA ARG A 52 12.58 14.05 -0.33
C ARG A 52 13.08 12.83 -1.07
N PHE A 53 12.36 12.39 -2.10
CA PHE A 53 12.62 11.16 -2.85
C PHE A 53 13.40 11.41 -4.16
N GLY A 54 13.89 12.63 -4.40
CA GLY A 54 14.69 12.96 -5.57
C GLY A 54 13.95 12.83 -6.89
N ASN A 55 12.65 13.10 -6.89
CA ASN A 55 11.74 12.95 -8.04
C ASN A 55 11.77 11.54 -8.67
N LYS A 56 11.92 10.49 -7.84
CA LYS A 56 11.94 9.10 -8.28
C LYS A 56 10.63 8.40 -7.93
N GLY A 57 10.05 7.74 -8.93
CA GLY A 57 8.93 6.83 -8.76
C GLY A 57 9.39 5.43 -8.34
N ILE A 58 8.48 4.65 -7.79
CA ILE A 58 8.69 3.25 -7.43
C ILE A 58 7.56 2.41 -8.02
N LEU A 59 7.94 1.36 -8.74
CA LEU A 59 7.03 0.33 -9.21
C LEU A 59 7.12 -0.90 -8.31
N LEU A 60 5.98 -1.32 -7.81
CA LEU A 60 5.80 -2.57 -7.09
C LEU A 60 4.92 -3.50 -7.90
N GLY A 61 5.18 -4.81 -7.80
CA GLY A 61 4.33 -5.83 -8.40
C GLY A 61 3.67 -6.66 -7.31
N GLN A 62 2.43 -7.07 -7.49
CA GLN A 62 1.75 -8.00 -6.59
C GLN A 62 1.14 -9.15 -7.36
N ILE A 63 1.41 -10.37 -6.91
CA ILE A 63 0.77 -11.61 -7.39
C ILE A 63 -0.08 -12.14 -6.24
N GLY A 64 -1.40 -12.19 -6.43
CA GLY A 64 -2.28 -12.94 -5.55
C GLY A 64 -2.18 -14.43 -5.87
N VAL A 65 -1.34 -15.15 -5.10
CA VAL A 65 -1.00 -16.56 -5.38
C VAL A 65 -2.03 -17.56 -4.83
N GLU A 66 -2.94 -17.08 -4.00
CA GLU A 66 -4.00 -17.89 -3.39
C GLU A 66 -5.31 -17.10 -3.35
N ILE A 67 -6.43 -17.78 -3.57
CA ILE A 67 -7.78 -17.29 -3.35
C ILE A 67 -8.53 -18.32 -2.55
N ALA A 68 -9.24 -17.89 -1.51
CA ALA A 68 -10.05 -18.76 -0.67
C ALA A 68 -11.06 -17.96 0.14
N PRO A 69 -12.16 -18.60 0.61
CA PRO A 69 -12.98 -18.03 1.65
C PRO A 69 -12.14 -17.72 2.90
N CYS A 70 -12.03 -16.44 3.24
CA CYS A 70 -11.14 -15.95 4.29
C CYS A 70 -11.85 -15.87 5.65
N VAL A 71 -11.22 -16.37 6.71
CA VAL A 71 -11.73 -16.31 8.10
C VAL A 71 -11.72 -14.90 8.69
N GLY A 72 -10.98 -13.98 8.10
CA GLY A 72 -10.90 -12.59 8.58
C GLY A 72 -12.21 -11.83 8.47
N GLU A 73 -13.17 -12.34 7.68
CA GLU A 73 -14.54 -11.81 7.52
C GLU A 73 -14.56 -10.29 7.38
N CYS A 74 -13.57 -9.75 6.66
CA CYS A 74 -13.48 -8.31 6.42
C CYS A 74 -14.69 -7.85 5.63
N LYS A 75 -15.55 -7.04 6.23
CA LYS A 75 -16.82 -6.57 5.67
C LYS A 75 -16.68 -5.73 4.39
N PHE A 76 -15.47 -5.42 3.98
CA PHE A 76 -15.12 -4.63 2.80
C PHE A 76 -14.37 -5.42 1.72
N CYS A 77 -14.05 -6.69 1.98
CA CYS A 77 -13.22 -7.54 1.14
C CYS A 77 -14.07 -8.53 0.36
N SER A 78 -13.70 -8.86 -0.86
CA SER A 78 -14.41 -9.87 -1.67
C SER A 78 -14.20 -11.31 -1.19
N PHE A 79 -13.27 -11.56 -0.27
CA PHE A 79 -12.88 -12.90 0.18
C PHE A 79 -13.53 -13.35 1.50
N GLY A 80 -14.32 -12.49 2.18
CA GLY A 80 -14.96 -12.87 3.43
C GLY A 80 -15.80 -14.14 3.26
N ARG A 81 -15.58 -15.18 4.09
CA ARG A 81 -16.16 -16.51 3.96
C ARG A 81 -17.68 -16.51 3.83
N GLN A 82 -18.36 -15.58 4.51
CA GLN A 82 -19.82 -15.51 4.52
C GLN A 82 -20.44 -14.87 3.27
N HIS A 83 -19.63 -14.19 2.43
CA HIS A 83 -20.15 -13.42 1.30
C HIS A 83 -19.32 -13.54 0.02
N THR A 84 -18.23 -14.30 0.05
CA THR A 84 -17.39 -14.53 -1.13
C THR A 84 -18.06 -15.49 -2.13
N PRO A 85 -17.98 -15.19 -3.44
CA PRO A 85 -18.39 -16.14 -4.48
C PRO A 85 -17.25 -17.11 -4.85
N PHE A 86 -16.04 -16.94 -4.30
CA PHE A 86 -14.87 -17.69 -4.71
C PHE A 86 -14.70 -19.00 -3.96
N GLU A 87 -14.27 -20.03 -4.70
CA GLU A 87 -13.77 -21.28 -4.14
C GLU A 87 -12.26 -21.18 -3.87
N ALA A 88 -11.77 -22.04 -2.96
CA ALA A 88 -10.36 -22.09 -2.64
C ALA A 88 -9.54 -22.60 -3.82
N ALA A 89 -8.52 -21.83 -4.21
CA ALA A 89 -7.59 -22.21 -5.26
C ALA A 89 -6.21 -21.62 -4.99
N ARG A 90 -5.17 -22.37 -5.30
CA ARG A 90 -3.78 -21.91 -5.33
C ARG A 90 -3.31 -21.82 -6.77
N MET A 91 -2.60 -20.76 -7.08
CA MET A 91 -1.98 -20.62 -8.38
C MET A 91 -0.90 -21.69 -8.55
N PRO A 92 -0.83 -22.40 -9.68
CA PRO A 92 0.25 -23.34 -9.95
C PRO A 92 1.63 -22.68 -9.90
N ASP A 93 2.64 -23.38 -9.41
CA ASP A 93 4.00 -22.85 -9.28
C ASP A 93 4.54 -22.30 -10.61
N GLU A 94 4.30 -23.00 -11.73
CA GLU A 94 4.71 -22.58 -13.07
C GLU A 94 4.10 -21.21 -13.45
N GLU A 95 2.83 -20.99 -13.11
CA GLU A 95 2.13 -19.75 -13.36
C GLU A 95 2.66 -18.62 -12.46
N ILE A 96 2.95 -18.90 -11.17
CA ILE A 96 3.59 -17.93 -10.26
C ILE A 96 4.93 -17.48 -10.85
N LEU A 97 5.74 -18.42 -11.33
CA LEU A 97 7.05 -18.13 -11.91
C LEU A 97 6.94 -17.33 -13.20
N ARG A 98 6.01 -17.69 -14.08
CA ARG A 98 5.78 -16.96 -15.32
C ARG A 98 5.43 -15.50 -15.03
N ARG A 99 4.51 -15.25 -14.10
CA ARG A 99 4.11 -13.90 -13.71
C ARG A 99 5.25 -13.14 -13.02
N ALA A 100 6.03 -13.79 -12.17
CA ALA A 100 7.19 -13.18 -11.55
C ALA A 100 8.24 -12.75 -12.59
N GLN A 101 8.45 -13.54 -13.64
CA GLN A 101 9.33 -13.19 -14.76
C GLN A 101 8.78 -12.02 -15.57
N GLU A 102 7.47 -11.98 -15.84
CA GLU A 102 6.82 -10.87 -16.54
C GLU A 102 6.98 -9.56 -15.77
N PHE A 103 6.76 -9.55 -14.44
CA PHE A 103 6.98 -8.37 -13.61
C PHE A 103 8.42 -7.86 -13.61
N THR A 104 9.39 -8.73 -13.86
CA THR A 104 10.83 -8.40 -13.79
C THR A 104 11.46 -8.20 -15.17
N ALA A 105 10.73 -8.38 -16.26
CA ALA A 105 11.25 -8.35 -17.63
C ALA A 105 11.87 -6.99 -18.02
N GLU A 106 11.23 -5.88 -17.61
CA GLU A 106 11.67 -4.51 -17.93
C GLU A 106 12.73 -3.96 -16.97
N GLU A 107 13.16 -4.77 -15.99
CA GLU A 107 14.16 -4.38 -15.00
C GLU A 107 13.82 -3.17 -14.11
N ASP A 108 12.58 -2.75 -14.05
CA ASP A 108 12.11 -1.55 -13.35
C ASP A 108 11.59 -1.83 -11.94
N LEU A 109 11.27 -3.09 -11.64
CA LEU A 109 10.60 -3.46 -10.42
C LEU A 109 11.47 -3.24 -9.18
N TYR A 110 10.90 -2.58 -8.17
CA TYR A 110 11.51 -2.44 -6.86
C TYR A 110 11.30 -3.71 -6.01
N ALA A 111 10.03 -4.12 -5.85
CA ALA A 111 9.68 -5.29 -5.07
C ALA A 111 8.51 -6.06 -5.69
N LEU A 112 8.55 -7.39 -5.51
CA LEU A 112 7.47 -8.30 -5.85
C LEU A 112 6.77 -8.76 -4.57
N PHE A 113 5.47 -8.54 -4.50
CA PHE A 113 4.61 -8.97 -3.40
C PHE A 113 3.95 -10.31 -3.73
N LEU A 114 4.00 -11.22 -2.77
CA LEU A 114 3.27 -12.50 -2.82
C LEU A 114 2.13 -12.42 -1.81
N MET A 115 0.90 -12.44 -2.29
CA MET A 115 -0.29 -12.30 -1.45
C MET A 115 -1.04 -13.62 -1.32
N THR A 116 -1.36 -13.99 -0.09
CA THR A 116 -2.19 -15.13 0.28
C THR A 116 -3.43 -14.69 1.06
N MET A 117 -4.18 -15.66 1.59
CA MET A 117 -5.25 -15.39 2.55
C MET A 117 -4.71 -15.16 3.97
N HIS A 118 -5.62 -14.81 4.90
CA HIS A 118 -5.24 -14.62 6.30
C HIS A 118 -4.74 -15.92 6.95
N GLU A 119 -5.45 -17.02 6.74
CA GLU A 119 -4.95 -18.37 7.05
C GLU A 119 -4.11 -18.86 5.89
N PHE A 120 -2.80 -18.87 6.04
CA PHE A 120 -1.87 -19.28 5.01
C PHE A 120 -1.04 -20.49 5.46
N ASP A 121 -0.64 -21.29 4.50
CA ASP A 121 0.27 -22.42 4.69
C ASP A 121 1.72 -21.92 4.60
N LEU A 122 2.41 -21.85 5.75
CA LEU A 122 3.76 -21.31 5.82
C LEU A 122 4.75 -22.17 5.03
N GLU A 123 4.67 -23.49 5.10
CA GLU A 123 5.58 -24.39 4.40
C GLU A 123 5.48 -24.22 2.88
N TRP A 124 4.24 -24.17 2.37
CA TRP A 124 4.00 -23.90 0.96
C TRP A 124 4.52 -22.50 0.57
N LEU A 125 4.27 -21.48 1.37
CA LEU A 125 4.75 -20.10 1.09
C LEU A 125 6.26 -20.03 1.06
N LEU A 126 6.96 -20.66 2.01
CA LEU A 126 8.43 -20.71 2.05
C LEU A 126 9.00 -21.38 0.79
N ARG A 127 8.36 -22.46 0.31
CA ARG A 127 8.72 -23.10 -0.96
C ARG A 127 8.51 -22.15 -2.14
N VAL A 128 7.36 -21.47 -2.24
CA VAL A 128 7.07 -20.50 -3.31
C VAL A 128 8.11 -19.36 -3.29
N VAL A 129 8.37 -18.76 -2.12
CA VAL A 129 9.37 -17.70 -1.96
C VAL A 129 10.76 -18.17 -2.46
N SER A 130 11.17 -19.37 -2.05
CA SER A 130 12.48 -19.94 -2.45
C SER A 130 12.60 -20.11 -3.96
N VAL A 131 11.54 -20.57 -4.63
CA VAL A 131 11.54 -20.77 -6.08
C VAL A 131 11.50 -19.43 -6.82
N VAL A 132 10.66 -18.51 -6.38
CA VAL A 132 10.58 -17.13 -6.93
C VAL A 132 11.94 -16.44 -6.76
N ARG A 133 12.60 -16.54 -5.57
CA ARG A 133 13.91 -15.91 -5.33
C ARG A 133 14.99 -16.39 -6.30
N LYS A 134 14.96 -17.64 -6.71
CA LYS A 134 15.90 -18.21 -7.69
C LYS A 134 15.63 -17.77 -9.12
N THR A 135 14.40 -17.33 -9.39
CA THR A 135 13.92 -17.01 -10.75
C THR A 135 14.08 -15.52 -11.08
N ILE A 136 13.83 -14.65 -10.11
CA ILE A 136 13.88 -13.20 -10.32
C ILE A 136 15.25 -12.61 -9.99
N PRO A 137 15.62 -11.45 -10.56
CA PRO A 137 16.89 -10.79 -10.26
C PRO A 137 17.06 -10.50 -8.75
N SER A 138 18.26 -10.69 -8.24
CA SER A 138 18.58 -10.50 -6.80
C SER A 138 18.30 -9.07 -6.30
N ARG A 139 18.35 -8.08 -7.19
CA ARG A 139 18.02 -6.68 -6.87
C ARG A 139 16.55 -6.45 -6.54
N VAL A 140 15.62 -7.31 -7.00
CA VAL A 140 14.20 -7.18 -6.72
C VAL A 140 13.91 -7.72 -5.32
N GLN A 141 13.30 -6.90 -4.47
CA GLN A 141 12.90 -7.31 -3.12
C GLN A 141 11.69 -8.26 -3.19
N ILE A 142 11.60 -9.20 -2.26
CA ILE A 142 10.39 -10.03 -2.08
C ILE A 142 9.67 -9.57 -0.82
N VAL A 143 8.40 -9.26 -0.95
CA VAL A 143 7.53 -8.84 0.15
C VAL A 143 6.36 -9.80 0.25
N VAL A 144 6.01 -10.23 1.46
CA VAL A 144 4.82 -11.05 1.68
C VAL A 144 3.65 -10.19 2.14
N ASN A 145 2.46 -10.49 1.63
CA ASN A 145 1.18 -9.91 2.07
C ASN A 145 0.29 -11.07 2.53
N VAL A 146 0.39 -11.41 3.80
CA VAL A 146 -0.19 -12.61 4.40
C VAL A 146 -0.86 -12.29 5.74
N GLY A 147 -1.48 -13.29 6.36
CA GLY A 147 -2.10 -13.16 7.68
C GLY A 147 -1.11 -12.94 8.83
N ASP A 148 -1.57 -13.22 10.04
CA ASP A 148 -0.74 -13.07 11.24
C ASP A 148 0.31 -14.17 11.33
N PHE A 149 1.50 -13.81 11.80
CA PHE A 149 2.60 -14.73 12.07
C PHE A 149 3.42 -14.26 13.28
N ASP A 150 4.08 -15.19 13.92
CA ASP A 150 4.90 -14.94 15.10
C ASP A 150 6.38 -14.67 14.73
N ARG A 151 7.21 -14.49 15.77
CA ARG A 151 8.64 -14.22 15.61
C ARG A 151 9.41 -15.38 14.94
N THR A 152 9.03 -16.61 15.24
CA THR A 152 9.68 -17.80 14.64
C THR A 152 9.38 -17.85 13.15
N GLN A 153 8.13 -17.72 12.78
CA GLN A 153 7.68 -17.67 11.39
C GLN A 153 8.28 -16.46 10.63
N ALA A 154 8.40 -15.30 11.28
CA ALA A 154 9.09 -14.14 10.72
C ALA A 154 10.56 -14.43 10.40
N SER A 155 11.26 -15.15 11.28
CA SER A 155 12.63 -15.58 11.07
C SER A 155 12.73 -16.55 9.89
N GLU A 156 11.82 -17.51 9.77
CA GLU A 156 11.79 -18.46 8.66
C GLU A 156 11.56 -17.77 7.32
N LEU A 157 10.59 -16.84 7.26
CA LEU A 157 10.34 -16.01 6.08
C LEU A 157 11.61 -15.22 5.67
N LYS A 158 12.27 -14.58 6.64
CA LYS A 158 13.52 -13.86 6.40
C LYS A 158 14.61 -14.76 5.83
N HIS A 159 14.80 -15.95 6.40
CA HIS A 159 15.79 -16.93 5.93
C HIS A 159 15.46 -17.48 4.54
N ALA A 160 14.20 -17.59 4.19
CA ALA A 160 13.78 -17.98 2.85
C ALA A 160 14.04 -16.91 1.77
N GLY A 161 14.39 -15.67 2.16
CA GLY A 161 14.72 -14.59 1.25
C GLY A 161 13.64 -13.49 1.15
N VAL A 162 12.68 -13.46 2.09
CA VAL A 162 11.73 -12.36 2.21
C VAL A 162 12.44 -11.13 2.76
N ASN A 163 12.26 -10.00 2.09
CA ASN A 163 12.87 -8.72 2.47
C ASN A 163 11.94 -7.87 3.34
N GLY A 164 10.63 -7.99 3.15
CA GLY A 164 9.64 -7.20 3.88
C GLY A 164 8.28 -7.89 3.98
N ALA A 165 7.42 -7.33 4.81
CA ALA A 165 6.05 -7.79 4.95
C ALA A 165 5.08 -6.60 4.96
N TYR A 166 4.00 -6.74 4.18
CA TYR A 166 2.87 -5.83 4.20
C TYR A 166 1.88 -6.34 5.25
N HIS A 167 1.70 -5.55 6.31
CA HIS A 167 0.86 -5.97 7.41
C HIS A 167 0.18 -4.76 8.07
N ILE A 168 -1.13 -4.83 8.22
CA ILE A 168 -1.96 -3.68 8.57
C ILE A 168 -2.79 -3.96 9.81
N LEU A 169 -2.77 -3.04 10.76
CA LEU A 169 -3.90 -2.84 11.68
C LEU A 169 -4.88 -1.95 10.94
N ARG A 170 -6.01 -2.47 10.49
CA ARG A 170 -6.96 -1.75 9.62
C ARG A 170 -7.84 -0.78 10.38
N LEU A 171 -8.39 0.19 9.69
CA LEU A 171 -9.49 1.00 10.21
C LEU A 171 -10.60 0.08 10.74
N ARG A 172 -10.99 0.31 12.00
CA ARG A 172 -12.00 -0.48 12.71
C ARG A 172 -11.71 -1.99 12.74
N GLU A 173 -10.43 -2.37 12.84
CA GLU A 173 -10.04 -3.77 13.03
C GLU A 173 -10.72 -4.36 14.26
N GLY A 174 -11.22 -5.58 14.16
CA GLY A 174 -12.02 -6.23 15.21
C GLY A 174 -13.49 -5.81 15.25
N THR A 175 -13.87 -4.75 14.54
CA THR A 175 -15.28 -4.32 14.36
C THR A 175 -15.77 -4.63 12.95
N ASP A 176 -15.00 -4.25 11.95
CA ASP A 176 -15.29 -4.53 10.54
C ASP A 176 -14.56 -5.76 10.01
N THR A 177 -13.85 -6.44 10.89
CA THR A 177 -13.20 -7.74 10.67
C THR A 177 -13.39 -8.63 11.91
N THR A 178 -13.13 -9.93 11.78
CA THR A 178 -13.05 -10.85 12.95
C THR A 178 -11.62 -10.94 13.50
N LEU A 179 -10.69 -10.20 12.93
CA LEU A 179 -9.28 -10.25 13.29
C LEU A 179 -9.01 -9.50 14.62
N ASN A 180 -8.13 -10.06 15.43
CA ASN A 180 -7.77 -9.49 16.73
C ASN A 180 -6.71 -8.39 16.55
N PRO A 181 -7.00 -7.13 16.93
CA PRO A 181 -6.05 -6.01 16.82
C PRO A 181 -4.72 -6.23 17.52
N GLU A 182 -4.72 -6.89 18.69
CA GLU A 182 -3.48 -7.16 19.46
C GLU A 182 -2.58 -8.16 18.72
N ARG A 183 -3.17 -9.18 18.06
CA ARG A 183 -2.40 -10.11 17.23
C ARG A 183 -1.81 -9.41 16.01
N ARG A 184 -2.56 -8.49 15.37
CA ARG A 184 -2.05 -7.67 14.28
C ARG A 184 -0.83 -6.86 14.71
N LEU A 185 -0.90 -6.20 15.87
CA LEU A 185 0.23 -5.47 16.45
C LEU A 185 1.39 -6.39 16.87
N ALA A 186 1.11 -7.60 17.35
CA ALA A 186 2.15 -8.59 17.64
C ALA A 186 2.92 -9.00 16.37
N THR A 187 2.22 -9.22 15.26
CA THR A 187 2.85 -9.52 13.97
C THR A 187 3.70 -8.34 13.48
N ILE A 188 3.24 -7.08 13.62
CA ILE A 188 4.05 -5.90 13.28
C ILE A 188 5.37 -5.91 14.09
N ARG A 189 5.32 -6.23 15.39
CA ARG A 189 6.54 -6.37 16.20
C ARG A 189 7.44 -7.48 15.69
N SER A 190 6.88 -8.64 15.32
CA SER A 190 7.65 -9.77 14.77
C SER A 190 8.36 -9.40 13.46
N ILE A 191 7.72 -8.63 12.58
CA ILE A 191 8.32 -8.09 11.35
C ILE A 191 9.54 -7.23 11.69
N LYS A 192 9.37 -6.28 12.60
CA LYS A 192 10.45 -5.35 13.00
C LYS A 192 11.62 -6.07 13.65
N GLU A 193 11.35 -7.00 14.56
CA GLU A 193 12.37 -7.78 15.29
C GLU A 193 13.16 -8.72 14.38
N SER A 194 12.54 -9.22 13.30
CA SER A 194 13.23 -10.04 12.30
C SER A 194 14.15 -9.24 11.38
N GLY A 195 14.06 -7.90 11.39
CA GLY A 195 14.78 -7.01 10.48
C GLY A 195 14.21 -7.01 9.06
N MET A 196 12.97 -7.42 8.87
CA MET A 196 12.24 -7.21 7.61
C MET A 196 11.72 -5.78 7.51
N ASP A 197 11.61 -5.26 6.29
CA ASP A 197 10.99 -3.98 6.02
C ASP A 197 9.48 -4.07 6.29
N PHE A 198 8.95 -3.12 7.06
CA PHE A 198 7.54 -3.06 7.42
C PHE A 198 6.79 -2.14 6.44
N TYR A 199 5.89 -2.72 5.65
CA TYR A 199 5.01 -2.01 4.73
C TYR A 199 3.65 -1.81 5.37
N TYR A 200 3.19 -0.55 5.44
CA TYR A 200 1.96 -0.16 6.12
C TYR A 200 1.06 0.71 5.23
N CYS A 201 -0.25 0.69 5.51
CA CYS A 201 -1.24 1.47 4.77
C CYS A 201 -2.35 1.97 5.70
N CYS A 202 -2.78 3.21 5.51
CA CYS A 202 -4.04 3.70 6.05
C CYS A 202 -5.19 3.15 5.19
N GLU A 203 -5.84 2.08 5.67
CA GLU A 203 -6.85 1.33 4.92
C GLU A 203 -7.89 0.62 5.79
N PRO A 204 -9.04 0.27 5.19
CA PRO A 204 -9.61 0.80 3.95
C PRO A 204 -10.43 2.05 4.24
N VAL A 205 -10.06 3.19 3.67
CA VAL A 205 -10.77 4.46 3.95
C VAL A 205 -12.14 4.47 3.24
N GLY A 206 -13.21 4.58 4.02
CA GLY A 206 -14.59 4.72 3.56
C GLY A 206 -15.22 6.03 3.99
N PRO A 207 -16.41 6.40 3.45
CA PRO A 207 -17.10 7.65 3.76
C PRO A 207 -17.47 7.82 5.25
N GLU A 208 -17.62 6.72 5.97
CA GLU A 208 -18.00 6.70 7.39
C GLU A 208 -16.85 6.95 8.37
N HIS A 209 -15.61 6.98 7.89
CA HIS A 209 -14.46 7.21 8.75
C HIS A 209 -14.25 8.70 9.02
N THR A 210 -14.11 9.03 10.29
CA THR A 210 -13.82 10.41 10.74
C THR A 210 -12.36 10.78 10.47
N ALA A 211 -12.06 12.08 10.43
CA ALA A 211 -10.70 12.59 10.32
C ALA A 211 -9.79 12.04 11.43
N ARG A 212 -10.32 11.89 12.66
CA ARG A 212 -9.60 11.33 13.81
C ARG A 212 -9.26 9.87 13.61
N GLU A 213 -10.20 9.01 13.18
CA GLU A 213 -9.94 7.59 12.90
C GLU A 213 -8.85 7.44 11.83
N ILE A 214 -8.91 8.25 10.76
CA ILE A 214 -7.91 8.23 9.68
C ILE A 214 -6.54 8.67 10.21
N ALA A 215 -6.46 9.74 11.00
CA ALA A 215 -5.22 10.22 11.59
C ALA A 215 -4.64 9.18 12.57
N ASP A 216 -5.46 8.60 13.45
CA ASP A 216 -5.02 7.53 14.36
C ASP A 216 -4.42 6.37 13.60
N GLN A 217 -5.04 5.96 12.50
CA GLN A 217 -4.55 4.90 11.61
C GLN A 217 -3.20 5.27 10.95
N ILE A 218 -3.03 6.50 10.49
CA ILE A 218 -1.77 6.99 9.94
C ILE A 218 -0.66 6.89 10.99
N PHE A 219 -0.95 7.31 12.21
CA PHE A 219 0.04 7.34 13.28
C PHE A 219 0.45 5.95 13.79
N VAL A 220 -0.36 4.91 13.63
CA VAL A 220 0.07 3.52 13.89
C VAL A 220 1.30 3.16 13.04
N GLY A 221 1.26 3.43 11.73
CA GLY A 221 2.40 3.18 10.85
C GLY A 221 3.65 3.96 11.24
N ILE A 222 3.47 5.23 11.65
CA ILE A 222 4.53 6.12 12.12
C ILE A 222 5.18 5.60 13.40
N GLU A 223 4.38 5.26 14.41
CA GLU A 223 4.83 4.79 15.72
C GLU A 223 5.60 3.46 15.64
N HIS A 224 5.23 2.61 14.68
CA HIS A 224 5.93 1.35 14.42
C HIS A 224 7.07 1.49 13.40
N GLY A 225 7.38 2.69 12.93
CA GLY A 225 8.51 2.97 12.03
C GLY A 225 8.45 2.17 10.73
N CYS A 226 7.36 2.30 9.98
CA CYS A 226 7.19 1.62 8.71
C CYS A 226 8.23 2.08 7.67
N PHE A 227 8.62 1.17 6.78
CA PHE A 227 9.48 1.43 5.65
C PHE A 227 8.73 2.14 4.51
N GLN A 228 7.50 1.69 4.25
CA GLN A 228 6.55 2.33 3.35
C GLN A 228 5.30 2.70 4.12
N HIS A 229 4.78 3.89 3.87
CA HIS A 229 3.42 4.22 4.24
C HIS A 229 2.56 4.41 2.99
N ALA A 230 1.26 4.13 3.10
CA ALA A 230 0.35 4.23 1.97
C ALA A 230 -1.03 4.72 2.42
N ALA A 231 -1.88 5.03 1.46
CA ALA A 231 -3.30 5.16 1.67
C ALA A 231 -4.08 4.35 0.63
N MET A 232 -5.18 3.73 1.06
CA MET A 232 -6.08 2.95 0.21
C MET A 232 -7.52 3.24 0.58
N ARG A 233 -8.35 3.53 -0.42
CA ARG A 233 -9.80 3.63 -0.22
C ARG A 233 -10.44 2.25 -0.20
N ARG A 234 -11.57 2.13 0.50
CA ARG A 234 -12.47 1.01 0.29
C ARG A 234 -13.08 1.12 -1.10
N VAL A 235 -12.95 0.05 -1.85
CA VAL A 235 -13.58 -0.09 -3.16
C VAL A 235 -14.96 -0.73 -2.99
N TYR A 236 -15.90 -0.33 -3.82
CA TYR A 236 -17.22 -0.92 -3.83
C TYR A 236 -17.16 -2.38 -4.33
N VAL A 237 -17.47 -3.31 -3.43
CA VAL A 237 -17.63 -4.74 -3.72
C VAL A 237 -19.11 -5.09 -3.47
N PRO A 238 -19.90 -5.44 -4.50
CA PRO A 238 -21.36 -5.57 -4.39
C PRO A 238 -21.81 -6.59 -3.35
N THR A 239 -21.04 -7.68 -3.15
CA THR A 239 -21.34 -8.76 -2.21
C THR A 239 -20.90 -8.47 -0.79
N SER A 240 -20.09 -7.44 -0.56
CA SER A 240 -19.54 -7.14 0.75
C SER A 240 -20.60 -6.48 1.68
N PRO A 241 -20.57 -6.77 2.99
CA PRO A 241 -21.50 -6.14 3.94
C PRO A 241 -21.46 -4.61 3.98
N LEU A 242 -20.33 -3.99 3.68
CA LEU A 242 -20.18 -2.53 3.63
C LEU A 242 -20.44 -1.93 2.24
N ALA A 243 -20.96 -2.69 1.29
CA ALA A 243 -21.31 -2.16 -0.03
C ALA A 243 -22.24 -0.94 0.05
N GLY A 244 -23.23 -0.98 0.95
CA GLY A 244 -24.19 0.13 1.17
C GLY A 244 -23.56 1.43 1.70
N CYS A 245 -22.37 1.40 2.28
CA CYS A 245 -21.64 2.59 2.74
C CYS A 245 -20.95 3.35 1.58
N GLY A 246 -20.84 2.73 0.40
CA GLY A 246 -20.18 3.34 -0.76
C GLY A 246 -18.64 3.42 -0.62
N GLN A 247 -18.05 4.29 -1.42
CA GLN A 247 -16.61 4.56 -1.40
C GLN A 247 -16.32 6.06 -1.48
N ILE A 248 -15.15 6.49 -1.00
CA ILE A 248 -14.68 7.87 -1.16
C ILE A 248 -14.20 8.12 -2.60
N THR A 249 -14.14 9.39 -2.98
CA THR A 249 -13.58 9.81 -4.28
C THR A 249 -12.07 9.64 -4.30
N GLU A 250 -11.46 9.65 -5.49
CA GLU A 250 -9.99 9.73 -5.62
C GLU A 250 -9.44 11.05 -5.09
N ARG A 251 -10.21 12.14 -5.15
CA ARG A 251 -9.82 13.43 -4.55
C ARG A 251 -9.68 13.33 -3.03
N ARG A 252 -10.61 12.62 -2.37
CA ARG A 252 -10.53 12.37 -0.92
C ARG A 252 -9.35 11.44 -0.61
N LEU A 253 -9.13 10.39 -1.39
CA LEU A 253 -7.95 9.53 -1.25
C LEU A 253 -6.65 10.33 -1.38
N ALA A 254 -6.55 11.22 -2.38
CA ALA A 254 -5.39 12.09 -2.57
C ALA A 254 -5.16 13.05 -1.39
N GLN A 255 -6.23 13.52 -0.73
CA GLN A 255 -6.10 14.30 0.50
C GLN A 255 -5.51 13.46 1.64
N VAL A 256 -5.94 12.20 1.81
CA VAL A 256 -5.37 11.28 2.80
C VAL A 256 -3.90 10.99 2.48
N VAL A 257 -3.56 10.73 1.21
CA VAL A 257 -2.16 10.55 0.75
C VAL A 257 -1.30 11.76 1.11
N ALA A 258 -1.81 12.97 0.88
CA ALA A 258 -1.10 14.20 1.20
C ALA A 258 -0.82 14.31 2.71
N VAL A 259 -1.80 13.99 3.56
CA VAL A 259 -1.62 13.98 5.01
C VAL A 259 -0.60 12.91 5.43
N VAL A 260 -0.66 11.69 4.88
CA VAL A 260 0.37 10.64 5.11
C VAL A 260 1.74 11.15 4.74
N THR A 261 1.88 11.81 3.59
CA THR A 261 3.15 12.36 3.12
C THR A 261 3.72 13.37 4.12
N LEU A 262 2.92 14.33 4.56
CA LEU A 262 3.38 15.36 5.49
C LEU A 262 3.65 14.82 6.89
N ALA A 263 2.77 13.95 7.42
CA ALA A 263 2.93 13.34 8.74
C ALA A 263 4.23 12.53 8.88
N THR A 264 4.77 12.05 7.77
CA THR A 264 5.97 11.19 7.73
C THR A 264 7.27 11.95 7.44
N LEU A 265 7.26 13.27 7.31
CA LEU A 265 8.43 14.06 6.88
C LEU A 265 9.68 13.84 7.73
N ASN A 266 9.52 13.71 9.04
CA ASN A 266 10.65 13.56 9.98
C ASN A 266 11.15 12.11 10.13
N LEU A 267 10.56 11.16 9.40
CA LEU A 267 10.88 9.74 9.53
C LEU A 267 11.86 9.30 8.44
N SER A 268 13.13 9.17 8.77
CA SER A 268 14.16 8.67 7.86
C SER A 268 13.93 7.21 7.42
N ALA A 269 13.20 6.43 8.22
CA ALA A 269 12.87 5.04 7.90
C ALA A 269 11.95 4.92 6.68
N ILE A 270 11.07 5.89 6.43
CA ILE A 270 10.13 5.85 5.30
C ILE A 270 10.87 6.16 4.01
N GLN A 271 10.84 5.20 3.09
CA GLN A 271 11.49 5.26 1.78
C GLN A 271 10.49 5.48 0.63
N SER A 272 9.20 5.26 0.87
CA SER A 272 8.16 5.45 -0.13
C SER A 272 6.81 5.80 0.47
N ILE A 273 6.01 6.54 -0.30
CA ILE A 273 4.59 6.79 -0.04
C ILE A 273 3.81 6.21 -1.20
N ALA A 274 2.92 5.26 -0.91
CA ALA A 274 2.14 4.60 -1.95
C ALA A 274 0.68 5.06 -1.96
N VAL A 275 0.09 5.04 -3.14
CA VAL A 275 -1.36 5.11 -3.31
C VAL A 275 -1.84 3.78 -3.88
N HIS A 276 -2.72 3.10 -3.13
CA HIS A 276 -3.37 1.88 -3.61
C HIS A 276 -4.65 2.21 -4.34
N GLU A 277 -4.94 1.41 -5.32
CA GLU A 277 -5.67 1.67 -6.52
C GLU A 277 -4.98 2.83 -7.25
N PRO A 278 -3.96 2.51 -8.10
CA PRO A 278 -3.10 3.50 -8.74
C PRO A 278 -3.90 4.60 -9.45
N ASN A 279 -3.60 5.85 -9.14
CA ASN A 279 -4.26 7.00 -9.77
C ASN A 279 -3.36 8.24 -9.77
N LEU A 280 -3.56 9.11 -10.77
CA LEU A 280 -2.77 10.32 -10.96
C LEU A 280 -2.96 11.35 -9.84
N LEU A 281 -4.16 11.40 -9.22
CA LEU A 281 -4.43 12.36 -8.15
C LEU A 281 -3.61 12.05 -6.89
N GLY A 282 -3.45 10.77 -6.55
CA GLY A 282 -2.59 10.34 -5.45
C GLY A 282 -1.12 10.63 -5.71
N LEU A 283 -0.65 10.38 -6.94
CA LEU A 283 0.72 10.71 -7.36
C LEU A 283 1.00 12.22 -7.33
N ALA A 284 0.02 13.05 -7.70
CA ALA A 284 0.10 14.51 -7.60
C ALA A 284 -0.18 15.05 -6.19
N ALA A 285 -0.31 14.17 -5.20
CA ALA A 285 -0.54 14.51 -3.80
C ALA A 285 0.56 13.96 -2.86
N GLY A 286 1.70 13.59 -3.41
CA GLY A 286 2.88 13.19 -2.66
C GLY A 286 3.17 11.68 -2.67
N ALA A 287 2.32 10.82 -3.22
CA ALA A 287 2.72 9.45 -3.48
C ALA A 287 3.80 9.39 -4.57
N ASN A 288 4.77 8.50 -4.39
CA ASN A 288 5.78 8.19 -5.40
C ASN A 288 5.78 6.71 -5.78
N THR A 289 4.84 5.94 -5.27
CA THR A 289 4.81 4.48 -5.38
C THR A 289 3.42 4.00 -5.78
N ILE A 290 3.36 3.10 -6.75
CA ILE A 290 2.15 2.41 -7.20
C ILE A 290 2.42 0.93 -7.45
N TYR A 291 1.34 0.15 -7.58
CA TYR A 291 1.37 -1.30 -7.73
C TYR A 291 0.79 -1.73 -9.07
N ALA A 292 1.53 -2.58 -9.79
CA ALA A 292 0.97 -3.46 -10.80
C ALA A 292 0.50 -4.74 -10.13
N GLU A 293 -0.66 -5.29 -10.54
CA GLU A 293 -1.32 -6.37 -9.80
C GLU A 293 -1.86 -7.46 -10.73
N THR A 294 -1.72 -8.72 -10.32
CA THR A 294 -2.27 -9.87 -11.01
C THR A 294 -2.69 -10.97 -10.02
N GLY A 295 -3.52 -11.91 -10.46
CA GLY A 295 -4.05 -12.97 -9.63
C GLY A 295 -5.14 -12.48 -8.68
N ALA A 296 -5.26 -13.12 -7.52
CA ALA A 296 -6.31 -12.78 -6.55
C ALA A 296 -6.14 -11.37 -5.98
N ASN A 297 -7.23 -10.61 -5.86
CA ASN A 297 -7.22 -9.28 -5.27
C ASN A 297 -8.49 -9.06 -4.42
N PRO A 298 -8.36 -8.69 -3.13
CA PRO A 298 -9.50 -8.51 -2.22
C PRO A 298 -10.44 -7.36 -2.61
N ARG A 299 -10.04 -6.51 -3.54
CA ARG A 299 -10.83 -5.38 -4.05
C ARG A 299 -11.57 -5.71 -5.36
N ASP A 300 -11.41 -6.91 -5.88
CA ASP A 300 -11.99 -7.32 -7.15
C ASP A 300 -13.13 -8.34 -6.99
N THR A 301 -13.96 -8.42 -8.00
CA THR A 301 -15.08 -9.36 -8.10
C THR A 301 -14.80 -10.52 -9.06
N VAL A 302 -13.60 -10.57 -9.62
CA VAL A 302 -13.08 -11.63 -10.49
C VAL A 302 -11.92 -12.34 -9.80
N ALA A 303 -11.66 -13.59 -10.16
CA ALA A 303 -10.61 -14.40 -9.53
C ALA A 303 -9.19 -13.89 -9.88
N ASP A 304 -9.03 -13.26 -11.04
CA ASP A 304 -7.78 -12.66 -11.47
C ASP A 304 -7.99 -11.19 -11.84
N THR A 305 -7.37 -10.31 -11.07
CA THR A 305 -7.51 -8.85 -11.20
C THR A 305 -6.89 -8.27 -12.48
N SER A 306 -5.98 -9.00 -13.14
CA SER A 306 -5.34 -8.52 -14.38
C SER A 306 -6.33 -8.28 -15.53
N GLY A 307 -7.48 -8.93 -15.47
CA GLY A 307 -8.59 -8.73 -16.41
C GLY A 307 -9.63 -7.69 -15.97
N SER A 308 -9.40 -6.99 -14.85
CA SER A 308 -10.38 -6.07 -14.26
C SER A 308 -9.72 -4.80 -13.69
N ARG A 309 -9.42 -4.77 -12.37
CA ARG A 309 -8.87 -3.59 -11.68
C ARG A 309 -7.34 -3.52 -11.69
N GLY A 310 -6.68 -4.66 -11.82
CA GLY A 310 -5.21 -4.74 -11.82
C GLY A 310 -4.63 -4.03 -13.03
N LEU A 311 -3.68 -3.14 -12.79
CA LEU A 311 -2.87 -2.55 -13.84
C LEU A 311 -1.62 -3.38 -14.06
N ASP A 312 -1.17 -3.48 -15.31
CA ASP A 312 0.11 -4.08 -15.65
C ASP A 312 1.29 -3.11 -15.41
N MET A 313 2.50 -3.62 -15.58
CA MET A 313 3.72 -2.83 -15.38
C MET A 313 3.81 -1.64 -16.33
N GLN A 314 3.37 -1.80 -17.59
CA GLN A 314 3.42 -0.75 -18.60
C GLN A 314 2.46 0.39 -18.27
N ALA A 315 1.23 0.07 -17.86
CA ALA A 315 0.24 1.07 -17.44
C ALA A 315 0.72 1.85 -16.20
N CYS A 316 1.31 1.17 -15.22
CA CYS A 316 1.87 1.81 -14.04
C CYS A 316 3.09 2.68 -14.40
N ARG A 317 4.00 2.20 -15.25
CA ARG A 317 5.14 2.97 -15.73
C ARG A 317 4.69 4.25 -16.43
N LYS A 318 3.72 4.15 -17.33
CA LYS A 318 3.13 5.29 -18.03
C LYS A 318 2.53 6.28 -17.02
N MET A 319 1.80 5.81 -16.02
CA MET A 319 1.19 6.68 -15.01
C MET A 319 2.24 7.46 -14.20
N LEU A 320 3.36 6.85 -13.84
CA LEU A 320 4.49 7.55 -13.19
C LEU A 320 5.12 8.58 -14.13
N TYR A 321 5.30 8.25 -15.41
CA TYR A 321 5.80 9.20 -16.41
C TYR A 321 4.87 10.40 -16.55
N GLU A 322 3.58 10.18 -16.75
CA GLU A 322 2.56 11.24 -16.88
C GLU A 322 2.44 12.11 -15.60
N SER A 323 2.81 11.55 -14.46
CA SER A 323 2.89 12.29 -13.19
C SER A 323 4.18 13.10 -13.04
N GLY A 324 5.10 13.07 -14.02
CA GLY A 324 6.32 13.89 -14.06
C GLY A 324 7.48 13.35 -13.22
N PHE A 325 7.52 12.05 -12.91
CA PHE A 325 8.71 11.44 -12.31
C PHE A 325 9.83 11.30 -13.34
N ALA A 326 11.08 11.56 -12.92
CA ALA A 326 12.24 11.55 -13.83
C ALA A 326 12.90 10.18 -13.95
N ALA A 327 12.76 9.34 -12.93
CA ALA A 327 13.41 8.03 -12.85
C ALA A 327 12.60 7.06 -11.99
N LEU A 328 12.89 5.77 -12.11
CA LEU A 328 12.40 4.73 -11.21
C LEU A 328 13.52 4.27 -10.28
N LEU A 329 13.21 4.13 -9.01
CA LEU A 329 14.10 3.54 -8.01
C LEU A 329 13.90 2.01 -8.02
N ARG A 330 15.00 1.25 -8.05
CA ARG A 330 15.01 -0.21 -7.98
C ARG A 330 15.25 -0.72 -6.56
N GLY A 331 15.02 -2.00 -6.32
CA GLY A 331 15.16 -2.62 -5.01
C GLY A 331 16.60 -2.66 -4.46
N ASP A 332 17.62 -2.54 -5.31
CA ASP A 332 19.04 -2.36 -4.93
C ASP A 332 19.43 -0.88 -4.74
N ARG A 333 18.45 0.02 -4.78
CA ARG A 333 18.61 1.49 -4.71
C ARG A 333 19.28 2.14 -5.91
N SER A 334 19.57 1.39 -6.97
CA SER A 334 19.93 1.97 -8.27
C SER A 334 18.71 2.66 -8.91
N SER A 335 18.91 3.46 -9.93
CA SER A 335 17.84 4.15 -10.62
C SER A 335 17.94 3.93 -12.13
N VAL A 336 16.81 3.92 -12.80
CA VAL A 336 16.69 3.91 -14.25
C VAL A 336 15.86 5.10 -14.69
N ASN A 337 16.25 5.76 -15.77
CA ASN A 337 15.49 6.90 -16.30
C ASN A 337 14.11 6.44 -16.75
N LEU A 338 13.11 7.24 -16.42
CA LEU A 338 11.75 7.05 -16.87
C LEU A 338 11.56 7.90 -18.13
N ASP A 339 11.25 7.26 -19.23
CA ASP A 339 11.03 7.92 -20.51
C ASP A 339 9.66 7.56 -21.12
N HIS A 340 9.32 8.22 -22.22
CA HIS A 340 8.02 8.09 -22.89
C HIS A 340 7.83 6.78 -23.67
N ARG A 341 8.79 5.87 -23.67
CA ARG A 341 8.72 4.58 -24.38
C ARG A 341 7.91 3.53 -23.63
N SER A 342 7.21 3.93 -22.63
CA SER A 342 6.35 3.10 -21.80
C SER A 342 4.91 3.09 -22.30
#